data_34dd04c1527ac61acb1a88e7ec27e773
#
_entry.id   34dd04c1527ac61acb1a88e7ec27e773
#
_cell.length_a   1.000
_cell.length_b   1.000
_cell.length_c   1.000
_cell.angle_alpha   90.00
_cell.angle_beta   90.00
_cell.angle_gamma   90.00
#
_symmetry.space_group_name_H-M   'P 1'
#
loop_
_entity.id
_entity.type
_entity.pdbx_description
1 polymer ?
#
loop_
_entity_poly.entity_id
_entity_poly.type
_entity_poly.pdbx_seq_one_letter_code
_entity_poly.pdbx_strand_id
1 'polypeptide(L)'
;MQLLDGKAISSQIKSEIKVEVEKWVATGGKKPHLAAILVGQDGASETYVASKIRSCEEIGFTSTLLKFEADITEETLLEAVASLNNNPDVDGFIVQLPLPKHISENTIMEAVDPKKDVDGFHPINVGRMCKGLPAYISATPFGVLEMLIRAGVETSGKHCVVIGRSQIVGLPMSILMQRNDYPGNCTVTITHSKTPNLKEVCQSADILIAALGRPEFVTADYVKEGAVVIDVGISRVEDATKKSGFAIKGDVNFNDVAPKTSYITPVPGGVGLMTICGLLTNTFKAARKEIYG
;
A
#
# COMPACT_ATOMS: atom_id res chain seq x y z
N MET A 1 24.32 3.40 6.80
CA MET A 1 22.82 3.34 6.70
C MET A 1 22.31 4.53 5.92
N GLN A 2 21.39 4.29 4.96
CA GLN A 2 20.66 5.31 4.20
C GLN A 2 19.16 5.19 4.51
N LEU A 3 18.47 6.33 4.63
CA LEU A 3 17.02 6.33 4.83
C LEU A 3 16.29 6.15 3.48
N LEU A 4 15.36 5.24 3.45
CA LEU A 4 14.33 5.19 2.42
C LEU A 4 13.22 6.19 2.80
N ASP A 5 13.44 7.46 2.45
CA ASP A 5 12.57 8.58 2.84
C ASP A 5 11.29 8.60 2.00
N GLY A 6 10.22 8.00 2.56
CA GLY A 6 8.92 7.97 1.92
C GLY A 6 8.32 9.35 1.70
N LYS A 7 8.65 10.34 2.52
CA LYS A 7 8.16 11.72 2.36
C LYS A 7 8.76 12.38 1.11
N ALA A 8 10.07 12.27 0.93
CA ALA A 8 10.75 12.81 -0.24
C ALA A 8 10.29 12.10 -1.52
N ILE A 9 10.26 10.76 -1.51
CA ILE A 9 9.88 9.94 -2.65
C ILE A 9 8.40 10.17 -3.03
N SER A 10 7.49 10.19 -2.07
CA SER A 10 6.07 10.42 -2.34
C SER A 10 5.79 11.82 -2.90
N SER A 11 6.52 12.84 -2.44
CA SER A 11 6.44 14.20 -2.99
C SER A 11 6.87 14.25 -4.45
N GLN A 12 7.96 13.56 -4.78
CA GLN A 12 8.46 13.46 -6.14
C GLN A 12 7.45 12.75 -7.05
N ILE A 13 6.93 11.57 -6.65
CA ILE A 13 5.93 10.82 -7.42
C ILE A 13 4.67 11.66 -7.66
N LYS A 14 4.16 12.34 -6.64
CA LYS A 14 3.00 13.22 -6.80
C LYS A 14 3.26 14.35 -7.80
N SER A 15 4.45 14.95 -7.77
CA SER A 15 4.83 15.98 -8.73
C SER A 15 4.92 15.43 -10.17
N GLU A 16 5.47 14.24 -10.34
CA GLU A 16 5.53 13.55 -11.64
C GLU A 16 4.12 13.25 -12.18
N ILE A 17 3.25 12.67 -11.34
CA ILE A 17 1.85 12.39 -11.72
C ILE A 17 1.13 13.69 -12.09
N LYS A 18 1.31 14.75 -11.32
CA LYS A 18 0.67 16.05 -11.61
C LYS A 18 1.02 16.56 -13.01
N VAL A 19 2.30 16.53 -13.37
CA VAL A 19 2.76 16.94 -14.72
C VAL A 19 2.13 16.09 -15.81
N GLU A 20 2.05 14.78 -15.61
CA GLU A 20 1.42 13.87 -16.58
C GLU A 20 -0.09 14.09 -16.69
N VAL A 21 -0.77 14.39 -15.58
CA VAL A 21 -2.21 14.74 -15.56
C VAL A 21 -2.46 16.05 -16.31
N GLU A 22 -1.63 17.07 -16.10
CA GLU A 22 -1.73 18.35 -16.81
C GLU A 22 -1.58 18.14 -18.32
N LYS A 23 -0.60 17.34 -18.77
CA LYS A 23 -0.42 16.97 -20.19
C LYS A 23 -1.63 16.21 -20.73
N TRP A 24 -2.12 15.21 -19.97
CA TRP A 24 -3.27 14.40 -20.36
C TRP A 24 -4.52 15.26 -20.58
N VAL A 25 -4.81 16.16 -19.63
CA VAL A 25 -5.97 17.07 -19.74
C VAL A 25 -5.78 18.06 -20.90
N ALA A 26 -4.58 18.56 -21.12
CA ALA A 26 -4.29 19.50 -22.23
C ALA A 26 -4.50 18.84 -23.62
N THR A 27 -4.39 17.49 -23.70
CA THR A 27 -4.68 16.75 -24.95
C THR A 27 -6.14 16.30 -25.07
N GLY A 28 -7.03 16.76 -24.21
CA GLY A 28 -8.46 16.45 -24.25
C GLY A 28 -8.87 15.27 -23.37
N GLY A 29 -7.97 14.70 -22.58
CA GLY A 29 -8.30 13.69 -21.59
C GLY A 29 -9.15 14.27 -20.46
N LYS A 30 -10.09 13.49 -19.92
CA LYS A 30 -10.85 13.92 -18.72
C LYS A 30 -9.95 13.92 -17.48
N LYS A 31 -10.26 14.75 -16.49
CA LYS A 31 -9.59 14.68 -15.18
C LYS A 31 -9.82 13.31 -14.56
N PRO A 32 -8.75 12.61 -14.10
CA PRO A 32 -8.92 11.35 -13.39
C PRO A 32 -9.80 11.51 -12.16
N HIS A 33 -10.65 10.53 -11.87
CA HIS A 33 -11.61 10.60 -10.78
C HIS A 33 -11.52 9.37 -9.87
N LEU A 34 -11.10 9.61 -8.63
CA LEU A 34 -11.07 8.64 -7.55
C LEU A 34 -12.28 8.81 -6.64
N ALA A 35 -13.08 7.75 -6.46
CA ALA A 35 -14.08 7.73 -5.41
C ALA A 35 -13.60 6.90 -4.20
N ALA A 36 -14.12 7.21 -3.02
CA ALA A 36 -13.86 6.46 -1.80
C ALA A 36 -15.18 6.21 -1.06
N ILE A 37 -15.35 4.99 -0.57
CA ILE A 37 -16.43 4.62 0.36
C ILE A 37 -15.82 4.49 1.75
N LEU A 38 -16.44 5.14 2.74
CA LEU A 38 -16.07 5.06 4.15
C LEU A 38 -17.30 4.65 4.96
N VAL A 39 -17.18 3.58 5.72
CA VAL A 39 -18.25 3.07 6.59
C VAL A 39 -17.83 3.23 8.05
N GLY A 40 -18.70 3.88 8.84
CA GLY A 40 -18.46 4.17 10.25
C GLY A 40 -17.57 5.40 10.47
N GLN A 41 -17.15 5.57 11.74
CA GLN A 41 -16.44 6.76 12.23
C GLN A 41 -15.10 6.40 12.89
N ASP A 42 -14.35 5.44 12.29
CA ASP A 42 -13.01 5.16 12.78
C ASP A 42 -12.06 6.31 12.42
N GLY A 43 -11.55 7.01 13.45
CA GLY A 43 -10.72 8.20 13.26
C GLY A 43 -9.40 7.96 12.49
N ALA A 44 -8.92 6.71 12.45
CA ALA A 44 -7.76 6.38 11.63
C ALA A 44 -8.16 6.33 10.15
N SER A 45 -9.25 5.64 9.84
CA SER A 45 -9.82 5.53 8.50
C SER A 45 -10.23 6.91 7.95
N GLU A 46 -10.88 7.75 8.77
CA GLU A 46 -11.24 9.13 8.39
C GLU A 46 -10.02 9.97 8.02
N THR A 47 -8.98 9.94 8.86
CA THR A 47 -7.73 10.67 8.63
C THR A 47 -7.05 10.20 7.33
N TYR A 48 -7.07 8.90 7.08
CA TYR A 48 -6.44 8.29 5.91
C TYR A 48 -7.19 8.64 4.61
N VAL A 49 -8.52 8.55 4.62
CA VAL A 49 -9.36 8.95 3.49
C VAL A 49 -9.24 10.46 3.20
N ALA A 50 -9.24 11.29 4.23
CA ALA A 50 -9.03 12.74 4.05
C ALA A 50 -7.66 13.05 3.42
N SER A 51 -6.61 12.29 3.76
CA SER A 51 -5.29 12.42 3.14
C SER A 51 -5.28 11.98 1.67
N LYS A 52 -6.02 10.91 1.32
CA LYS A 52 -6.20 10.46 -0.08
C LYS A 52 -6.89 11.54 -0.92
N ILE A 53 -8.00 12.09 -0.43
CA ILE A 53 -8.77 13.17 -1.10
C ILE A 53 -7.90 14.40 -1.33
N ARG A 54 -7.21 14.87 -0.29
CA ARG A 54 -6.29 16.03 -0.41
C ARG A 54 -5.21 15.77 -1.45
N SER A 55 -4.65 14.56 -1.49
CA SER A 55 -3.64 14.21 -2.49
C SER A 55 -4.20 14.16 -3.91
N CYS A 56 -5.47 13.79 -4.11
CA CYS A 56 -6.14 13.91 -5.40
C CYS A 56 -6.23 15.37 -5.85
N GLU A 57 -6.65 16.27 -4.97
CA GLU A 57 -6.75 17.71 -5.26
C GLU A 57 -5.38 18.32 -5.62
N GLU A 58 -4.33 17.95 -4.86
CA GLU A 58 -2.95 18.43 -5.09
C GLU A 58 -2.44 18.14 -6.51
N ILE A 59 -2.85 17.02 -7.10
CA ILE A 59 -2.35 16.57 -8.41
C ILE A 59 -3.36 16.77 -9.55
N GLY A 60 -4.50 17.43 -9.28
CA GLY A 60 -5.49 17.80 -10.29
C GLY A 60 -6.52 16.70 -10.60
N PHE A 61 -6.67 15.69 -9.74
CA PHE A 61 -7.75 14.71 -9.85
C PHE A 61 -9.06 15.28 -9.30
N THR A 62 -10.17 14.70 -9.74
CA THR A 62 -11.46 14.81 -9.07
C THR A 62 -11.57 13.73 -8.00
N SER A 63 -12.27 14.01 -6.90
CA SER A 63 -12.54 13.01 -5.86
C SER A 63 -13.97 13.06 -5.38
N THR A 64 -14.53 11.90 -5.01
CA THR A 64 -15.85 11.75 -4.38
C THR A 64 -15.72 10.90 -3.13
N LEU A 65 -16.37 11.32 -2.04
CA LEU A 65 -16.46 10.56 -0.81
C LEU A 65 -17.91 10.20 -0.51
N LEU A 66 -18.19 8.89 -0.44
CA LEU A 66 -19.44 8.36 0.08
C LEU A 66 -19.22 7.92 1.53
N LYS A 67 -19.95 8.54 2.46
CA LYS A 67 -19.89 8.18 3.89
C LYS A 67 -21.17 7.47 4.28
N PHE A 68 -21.03 6.40 5.04
CA PHE A 68 -22.13 5.62 5.59
C PHE A 68 -21.93 5.43 7.09
N GLU A 69 -23.02 5.31 7.82
CA GLU A 69 -22.99 4.98 9.24
C GLU A 69 -22.55 3.52 9.45
N ALA A 70 -22.08 3.21 10.67
CA ALA A 70 -21.51 1.90 10.97
C ALA A 70 -22.54 0.74 10.92
N ASP A 71 -23.83 1.04 10.98
CA ASP A 71 -24.96 0.09 10.96
C ASP A 71 -25.55 -0.13 9.55
N ILE A 72 -24.93 0.43 8.51
CA ILE A 72 -25.37 0.18 7.12
C ILE A 72 -25.41 -1.32 6.82
N THR A 73 -26.41 -1.77 6.06
CA THR A 73 -26.50 -3.17 5.64
C THR A 73 -25.51 -3.48 4.52
N GLU A 74 -25.11 -4.76 4.40
CA GLU A 74 -24.25 -5.22 3.31
C GLU A 74 -24.90 -4.96 1.94
N GLU A 75 -26.24 -5.13 1.82
CA GLU A 75 -26.99 -4.87 0.59
C GLU A 75 -26.89 -3.40 0.16
N THR A 76 -27.10 -2.46 1.10
CA THR A 76 -26.98 -1.03 0.78
C THR A 76 -25.56 -0.64 0.37
N LEU A 77 -24.54 -1.27 0.98
CA LEU A 77 -23.16 -1.05 0.58
C LEU A 77 -22.86 -1.63 -0.81
N LEU A 78 -23.42 -2.80 -1.14
CA LEU A 78 -23.34 -3.39 -2.48
C LEU A 78 -24.03 -2.52 -3.54
N GLU A 79 -25.17 -1.90 -3.23
CA GLU A 79 -25.83 -0.93 -4.11
C GLU A 79 -24.93 0.28 -4.38
N ALA A 80 -24.24 0.80 -3.37
CA ALA A 80 -23.28 1.89 -3.54
C ALA A 80 -22.08 1.47 -4.41
N VAL A 81 -21.55 0.27 -4.22
CA VAL A 81 -20.51 -0.31 -5.09
C VAL A 81 -21.00 -0.45 -6.52
N ALA A 82 -22.20 -0.98 -6.75
CA ALA A 82 -22.78 -1.12 -8.08
C ALA A 82 -22.98 0.25 -8.76
N SER A 83 -23.41 1.26 -8.01
CA SER A 83 -23.54 2.64 -8.51
C SER A 83 -22.19 3.19 -8.99
N LEU A 84 -21.10 3.01 -8.23
CA LEU A 84 -19.77 3.45 -8.64
C LEU A 84 -19.21 2.63 -9.81
N ASN A 85 -19.48 1.32 -9.86
CA ASN A 85 -19.13 0.47 -11.00
C ASN A 85 -19.74 0.99 -12.32
N ASN A 86 -20.99 1.42 -12.26
CA ASN A 86 -21.75 1.87 -13.44
C ASN A 86 -21.55 3.37 -13.76
N ASN A 87 -20.89 4.12 -12.90
CA ASN A 87 -20.66 5.56 -13.13
C ASN A 87 -19.48 5.78 -14.08
N PRO A 88 -19.70 6.28 -15.33
CA PRO A 88 -18.63 6.48 -16.31
C PRO A 88 -17.66 7.60 -15.92
N ASP A 89 -18.05 8.50 -15.01
CA ASP A 89 -17.19 9.58 -14.56
C ASP A 89 -16.15 9.12 -13.53
N VAL A 90 -16.38 7.99 -12.84
CA VAL A 90 -15.47 7.41 -11.87
C VAL A 90 -14.50 6.44 -12.55
N ASP A 91 -13.21 6.73 -12.50
CA ASP A 91 -12.17 5.88 -13.09
C ASP A 91 -11.77 4.73 -12.18
N GLY A 92 -11.77 4.96 -10.89
CA GLY A 92 -11.51 3.94 -9.89
C GLY A 92 -12.06 4.35 -8.54
N PHE A 93 -12.27 3.37 -7.67
CA PHE A 93 -12.69 3.64 -6.31
C PHE A 93 -12.14 2.63 -5.31
N ILE A 94 -12.20 3.01 -4.07
CA ILE A 94 -11.80 2.18 -2.94
C ILE A 94 -12.94 2.05 -1.95
N VAL A 95 -12.99 0.91 -1.27
CA VAL A 95 -13.77 0.74 -0.04
C VAL A 95 -12.79 0.69 1.12
N GLN A 96 -12.80 1.71 1.97
CA GLN A 96 -11.83 1.83 3.04
C GLN A 96 -12.03 0.73 4.09
N LEU A 97 -11.00 -0.09 4.27
CA LEU A 97 -10.96 -1.12 5.31
C LEU A 97 -10.42 -0.57 6.65
N PRO A 98 -10.78 -1.19 7.79
CA PRO A 98 -11.69 -2.34 7.93
C PRO A 98 -13.16 -1.96 7.82
N LEU A 99 -14.01 -2.90 7.44
CA LEU A 99 -15.46 -2.78 7.48
C LEU A 99 -16.03 -3.23 8.84
N PRO A 100 -17.26 -2.82 9.20
CA PRO A 100 -17.97 -3.37 10.35
C PRO A 100 -18.10 -4.90 10.25
N LYS A 101 -18.03 -5.61 11.38
CA LYS A 101 -17.97 -7.08 11.44
C LYS A 101 -19.16 -7.83 10.78
N HIS A 102 -20.29 -7.18 10.63
CA HIS A 102 -21.48 -7.76 10.00
C HIS A 102 -21.46 -7.69 8.48
N ILE A 103 -20.48 -7.00 7.90
CA ILE A 103 -20.28 -6.88 6.46
C ILE A 103 -19.06 -7.73 6.06
N SER A 104 -19.23 -8.56 5.04
CA SER A 104 -18.15 -9.38 4.49
C SER A 104 -17.22 -8.55 3.59
N GLU A 105 -16.00 -8.32 4.05
CA GLU A 105 -14.98 -7.63 3.23
C GLU A 105 -14.76 -8.32 1.88
N ASN A 106 -14.75 -9.66 1.85
CA ASN A 106 -14.57 -10.41 0.61
C ASN A 106 -15.71 -10.20 -0.37
N THR A 107 -16.96 -10.25 0.09
CA THR A 107 -18.15 -9.99 -0.74
C THR A 107 -18.08 -8.61 -1.37
N ILE A 108 -17.71 -7.60 -0.59
CA ILE A 108 -17.59 -6.22 -1.08
C ILE A 108 -16.44 -6.08 -2.08
N MET A 109 -15.27 -6.67 -1.78
CA MET A 109 -14.11 -6.60 -2.70
C MET A 109 -14.37 -7.29 -4.03
N GLU A 110 -15.07 -8.43 -4.02
CA GLU A 110 -15.45 -9.16 -5.25
C GLU A 110 -16.53 -8.44 -6.06
N ALA A 111 -17.34 -7.59 -5.43
CA ALA A 111 -18.36 -6.79 -6.11
C ALA A 111 -17.80 -5.57 -6.86
N VAL A 112 -16.57 -5.14 -6.55
CA VAL A 112 -15.90 -4.05 -7.28
C VAL A 112 -15.56 -4.52 -8.70
N ASP A 113 -15.84 -3.71 -9.72
CA ASP A 113 -15.35 -4.02 -11.08
C ASP A 113 -13.82 -4.02 -11.09
N PRO A 114 -13.16 -5.12 -11.52
CA PRO A 114 -11.70 -5.18 -11.62
C PRO A 114 -11.06 -4.01 -12.36
N LYS A 115 -11.79 -3.41 -13.29
CA LYS A 115 -11.35 -2.22 -14.05
C LYS A 115 -11.29 -0.96 -13.20
N LYS A 116 -12.01 -0.93 -12.07
CA LYS A 116 -12.10 0.20 -11.14
C LYS A 116 -11.49 -0.10 -9.77
N ASP A 117 -10.98 -1.31 -9.56
CA ASP A 117 -10.28 -1.74 -8.35
C ASP A 117 -8.87 -1.15 -8.29
N VAL A 118 -8.76 0.15 -8.02
CA VAL A 118 -7.46 0.85 -7.97
C VAL A 118 -6.65 0.58 -6.70
N ASP A 119 -7.23 -0.07 -5.69
CA ASP A 119 -6.49 -0.63 -4.55
C ASP A 119 -5.76 -1.94 -4.92
N GLY A 120 -6.18 -2.63 -6.00
CA GLY A 120 -5.56 -3.86 -6.48
C GLY A 120 -5.86 -5.09 -5.61
N PHE A 121 -7.02 -5.14 -4.96
CA PHE A 121 -7.41 -6.23 -4.05
C PHE A 121 -8.31 -7.26 -4.70
N HIS A 122 -8.96 -6.92 -5.81
CA HIS A 122 -9.86 -7.83 -6.50
C HIS A 122 -9.12 -9.10 -6.98
N PRO A 123 -9.68 -10.31 -6.80
CA PRO A 123 -9.04 -11.57 -7.18
C PRO A 123 -8.51 -11.61 -8.61
N ILE A 124 -9.20 -10.95 -9.55
CA ILE A 124 -8.75 -10.85 -10.95
C ILE A 124 -7.45 -10.05 -11.05
N ASN A 125 -7.32 -8.90 -10.39
CA ASN A 125 -6.09 -8.12 -10.38
C ASN A 125 -4.95 -8.88 -9.70
N VAL A 126 -5.22 -9.52 -8.56
CA VAL A 126 -4.25 -10.38 -7.88
C VAL A 126 -3.79 -11.54 -8.76
N GLY A 127 -4.72 -12.23 -9.42
CA GLY A 127 -4.41 -13.34 -10.35
C GLY A 127 -3.58 -12.87 -11.55
N ARG A 128 -3.90 -11.71 -12.13
CA ARG A 128 -3.12 -11.09 -13.22
C ARG A 128 -1.72 -10.73 -12.77
N MET A 129 -1.59 -10.11 -11.59
CA MET A 129 -0.29 -9.78 -10.98
C MET A 129 0.56 -11.04 -10.77
N CYS A 130 -0.03 -12.15 -10.24
CA CYS A 130 0.67 -13.42 -10.07
C CYS A 130 1.20 -13.99 -11.38
N LYS A 131 0.50 -13.75 -12.49
CA LYS A 131 0.87 -14.22 -13.84
C LYS A 131 1.77 -13.24 -14.60
N GLY A 132 2.17 -12.12 -14.00
CA GLY A 132 2.93 -11.08 -14.67
C GLY A 132 2.17 -10.34 -15.77
N LEU A 133 0.84 -10.41 -15.76
CA LEU A 133 -0.01 -9.68 -16.68
C LEU A 133 -0.26 -8.25 -16.18
N PRO A 134 -0.56 -7.27 -17.06
CA PRO A 134 -0.95 -5.94 -16.64
C PRO A 134 -2.10 -5.99 -15.63
N ALA A 135 -1.93 -5.36 -14.47
CA ALA A 135 -2.89 -5.35 -13.36
C ALA A 135 -2.70 -4.09 -12.52
N TYR A 136 -3.73 -3.71 -11.77
CA TYR A 136 -3.53 -2.80 -10.65
C TYR A 136 -2.84 -3.57 -9.52
N ILE A 137 -1.65 -3.11 -9.17
CA ILE A 137 -0.88 -3.69 -8.07
C ILE A 137 -1.37 -3.06 -6.76
N SER A 138 -1.54 -3.87 -5.74
CA SER A 138 -1.88 -3.40 -4.39
C SER A 138 -1.01 -2.21 -3.98
N ALA A 139 -1.65 -1.13 -3.52
CA ALA A 139 -1.03 0.18 -3.38
C ALA A 139 0.19 0.21 -2.43
N THR A 140 0.14 -0.54 -1.31
CA THR A 140 1.28 -0.62 -0.38
C THR A 140 2.47 -1.37 -0.96
N PRO A 141 2.31 -2.58 -1.53
CA PRO A 141 3.37 -3.25 -2.28
C PRO A 141 3.96 -2.41 -3.42
N PHE A 142 3.12 -1.74 -4.19
CA PHE A 142 3.58 -0.79 -5.21
C PHE A 142 4.51 0.26 -4.63
N GLY A 143 4.13 0.84 -3.49
CA GLY A 143 4.93 1.84 -2.80
C GLY A 143 6.30 1.32 -2.36
N VAL A 144 6.38 0.08 -1.88
CA VAL A 144 7.65 -0.57 -1.53
C VAL A 144 8.54 -0.75 -2.76
N LEU A 145 7.97 -1.22 -3.89
CA LEU A 145 8.72 -1.36 -5.13
C LEU A 145 9.30 -0.01 -5.60
N GLU A 146 8.50 1.05 -5.59
CA GLU A 146 8.96 2.40 -5.96
C GLU A 146 10.09 2.91 -5.05
N MET A 147 10.04 2.61 -3.76
CA MET A 147 11.13 2.97 -2.83
C MET A 147 12.43 2.24 -3.20
N LEU A 148 12.36 0.94 -3.50
CA LEU A 148 13.52 0.15 -3.92
C LEU A 148 14.09 0.65 -5.26
N ILE A 149 13.24 0.93 -6.25
CA ILE A 149 13.63 1.46 -7.56
C ILE A 149 14.38 2.79 -7.42
N ARG A 150 13.77 3.75 -6.72
CA ARG A 150 14.32 5.11 -6.61
C ARG A 150 15.58 5.18 -5.75
N ALA A 151 15.74 4.26 -4.83
CA ALA A 151 16.98 4.11 -4.06
C ALA A 151 18.06 3.30 -4.78
N GLY A 152 17.78 2.71 -5.95
CA GLY A 152 18.71 1.88 -6.69
C GLY A 152 19.12 0.61 -5.94
N VAL A 153 18.20 0.05 -5.12
CA VAL A 153 18.49 -1.16 -4.34
C VAL A 153 18.59 -2.37 -5.25
N GLU A 154 19.75 -3.03 -5.26
CA GLU A 154 19.96 -4.27 -6.00
C GLU A 154 19.14 -5.40 -5.36
N THR A 155 18.22 -5.99 -6.13
CA THR A 155 17.33 -7.06 -5.66
C THR A 155 17.63 -8.42 -6.29
N SER A 156 18.27 -8.44 -7.46
CA SER A 156 18.51 -9.68 -8.20
C SER A 156 19.46 -10.62 -7.45
N GLY A 157 19.04 -11.88 -7.31
CA GLY A 157 19.80 -12.90 -6.58
C GLY A 157 19.82 -12.73 -5.06
N LYS A 158 19.12 -11.75 -4.51
CA LYS A 158 19.05 -11.51 -3.06
C LYS A 158 18.04 -12.44 -2.38
N HIS A 159 18.25 -12.71 -1.11
CA HIS A 159 17.27 -13.39 -0.27
C HIS A 159 16.35 -12.34 0.37
N CYS A 160 15.08 -12.36 0.00
CA CYS A 160 14.05 -11.49 0.57
C CYS A 160 13.20 -12.29 1.56
N VAL A 161 13.14 -11.84 2.81
CA VAL A 161 12.24 -12.42 3.82
C VAL A 161 11.09 -11.43 4.07
N VAL A 162 9.86 -11.93 3.95
CA VAL A 162 8.65 -11.17 4.23
C VAL A 162 8.02 -11.68 5.52
N ILE A 163 7.96 -10.83 6.56
CA ILE A 163 7.29 -11.16 7.82
C ILE A 163 5.84 -10.72 7.75
N GLY A 164 4.93 -11.67 7.61
CA GLY A 164 3.50 -11.45 7.43
C GLY A 164 3.01 -12.05 6.12
N ARG A 165 1.74 -12.49 6.12
CA ARG A 165 1.10 -13.14 4.95
C ARG A 165 -0.30 -12.61 4.68
N SER A 166 -0.54 -11.34 4.99
CA SER A 166 -1.82 -10.68 4.69
C SER A 166 -2.06 -10.62 3.19
N GLN A 167 -3.33 -10.67 2.80
CA GLN A 167 -3.74 -10.57 1.40
C GLN A 167 -3.37 -9.21 0.77
N ILE A 168 -3.26 -8.17 1.59
CA ILE A 168 -3.04 -6.80 1.12
C ILE A 168 -1.56 -6.38 1.07
N VAL A 169 -0.67 -7.06 1.80
CA VAL A 169 0.77 -6.72 1.84
C VAL A 169 1.65 -7.96 1.68
N GLY A 170 1.65 -8.87 2.66
CA GLY A 170 2.67 -9.93 2.73
C GLY A 170 2.64 -10.86 1.53
N LEU A 171 1.46 -11.35 1.14
CA LEU A 171 1.30 -12.20 -0.04
C LEU A 171 1.71 -11.48 -1.34
N PRO A 172 1.15 -10.31 -1.68
CA PRO A 172 1.55 -9.59 -2.89
C PRO A 172 3.04 -9.22 -2.90
N MET A 173 3.63 -8.82 -1.77
CA MET A 173 5.08 -8.57 -1.72
C MET A 173 5.89 -9.80 -2.06
N SER A 174 5.53 -10.98 -1.54
CA SER A 174 6.25 -12.21 -1.84
C SER A 174 6.20 -12.57 -3.33
N ILE A 175 5.08 -12.31 -3.98
CA ILE A 175 4.91 -12.53 -5.42
C ILE A 175 5.73 -11.53 -6.23
N LEU A 176 5.68 -10.26 -5.87
CA LEU A 176 6.36 -9.19 -6.59
C LEU A 176 7.88 -9.28 -6.48
N MET A 177 8.41 -9.65 -5.30
CA MET A 177 9.86 -9.75 -5.10
C MET A 177 10.50 -10.97 -5.78
N GLN A 178 9.72 -12.04 -6.08
CA GLN A 178 10.24 -13.20 -6.80
C GLN A 178 10.13 -13.10 -8.33
N ARG A 179 9.30 -12.19 -8.87
CA ARG A 179 9.07 -12.09 -10.31
C ARG A 179 10.36 -11.81 -11.07
N ASN A 180 10.44 -12.29 -12.33
CA ASN A 180 11.57 -12.03 -13.22
C ASN A 180 11.50 -10.62 -13.81
N ASP A 181 11.73 -9.63 -12.99
CA ASP A 181 11.69 -8.20 -13.32
C ASP A 181 12.46 -7.40 -12.26
N TYR A 182 12.69 -6.11 -12.48
CA TYR A 182 13.25 -5.20 -11.48
C TYR A 182 12.17 -4.22 -10.96
N PRO A 183 12.07 -4.04 -9.63
CA PRO A 183 12.69 -4.82 -8.56
C PRO A 183 12.04 -6.19 -8.43
N GLY A 184 12.86 -7.22 -8.23
CA GLY A 184 12.43 -8.62 -8.17
C GLY A 184 13.63 -9.54 -8.26
N ASN A 185 13.47 -10.71 -8.89
CA ASN A 185 14.49 -11.74 -9.01
C ASN A 185 15.09 -12.19 -7.67
N CYS A 186 14.33 -12.05 -6.58
CA CYS A 186 14.74 -12.53 -5.27
C CYS A 186 14.38 -14.02 -5.07
N THR A 187 15.18 -14.72 -4.25
CA THR A 187 14.65 -15.89 -3.53
C THR A 187 13.82 -15.38 -2.37
N VAL A 188 12.54 -15.75 -2.29
CA VAL A 188 11.62 -15.20 -1.31
C VAL A 188 11.19 -16.25 -0.29
N THR A 189 11.32 -15.90 1.00
CA THR A 189 10.76 -16.65 2.13
C THR A 189 9.66 -15.82 2.79
N ILE A 190 8.42 -16.35 2.77
CA ILE A 190 7.32 -15.75 3.52
C ILE A 190 7.21 -16.39 4.90
N THR A 191 7.10 -15.58 5.95
CA THR A 191 7.02 -16.04 7.32
C THR A 191 5.74 -15.54 8.00
N HIS A 192 5.37 -16.19 9.09
CA HIS A 192 4.15 -15.89 9.84
C HIS A 192 4.25 -16.36 11.30
N SER A 193 3.23 -16.12 12.10
CA SER A 193 3.18 -16.46 13.54
C SER A 193 3.39 -17.94 13.90
N LYS A 194 3.38 -18.85 12.91
CA LYS A 194 3.63 -20.27 13.10
C LYS A 194 4.98 -20.72 12.52
N THR A 195 5.78 -19.80 11.98
CA THR A 195 7.11 -20.12 11.47
C THR A 195 8.04 -20.42 12.64
N PRO A 196 8.61 -21.63 12.70
CA PRO A 196 9.64 -21.93 13.68
C PRO A 196 10.91 -21.14 13.36
N ASN A 197 11.73 -20.88 14.37
CA ASN A 197 13.03 -20.22 14.21
C ASN A 197 12.95 -18.92 13.37
N LEU A 198 11.90 -18.11 13.63
CA LEU A 198 11.64 -16.88 12.85
C LEU A 198 12.85 -15.95 12.82
N LYS A 199 13.56 -15.84 13.94
CA LYS A 199 14.73 -14.97 14.08
C LYS A 199 15.85 -15.40 13.11
N GLU A 200 16.19 -16.66 13.08
CA GLU A 200 17.23 -17.21 12.22
C GLU A 200 16.88 -17.07 10.75
N VAL A 201 15.60 -17.27 10.41
CA VAL A 201 15.11 -17.02 9.04
C VAL A 201 15.29 -15.55 8.67
N CYS A 202 14.92 -14.63 9.54
CA CYS A 202 15.08 -13.18 9.29
C CYS A 202 16.55 -12.76 9.18
N GLN A 203 17.45 -13.35 10.00
CA GLN A 203 18.89 -13.08 9.94
C GLN A 203 19.55 -13.53 8.62
N SER A 204 18.91 -14.40 7.85
CA SER A 204 19.42 -14.80 6.54
C SER A 204 19.05 -13.82 5.41
N ALA A 205 18.19 -12.83 5.69
CA ALA A 205 17.67 -11.90 4.71
C ALA A 205 18.67 -10.83 4.28
N ASP A 206 18.85 -10.64 2.99
CA ASP A 206 19.47 -9.44 2.41
C ASP A 206 18.47 -8.27 2.38
N ILE A 207 17.17 -8.61 2.17
CA ILE A 207 16.05 -7.67 2.20
C ILE A 207 15.00 -8.22 3.17
N LEU A 208 14.70 -7.46 4.21
CA LEU A 208 13.68 -7.82 5.21
C LEU A 208 12.48 -6.88 5.10
N ILE A 209 11.31 -7.43 4.84
CA ILE A 209 10.05 -6.67 4.78
C ILE A 209 9.19 -7.05 5.97
N ALA A 210 8.99 -6.11 6.91
CA ALA A 210 8.19 -6.30 8.11
C ALA A 210 6.76 -5.80 7.90
N ALA A 211 5.77 -6.72 7.93
CA ALA A 211 4.35 -6.42 7.70
C ALA A 211 3.47 -7.31 8.61
N LEU A 212 3.71 -7.23 9.92
CA LEU A 212 3.06 -8.10 10.91
C LEU A 212 2.08 -7.36 11.83
N GLY A 213 2.08 -6.03 11.83
CA GLY A 213 1.18 -5.21 12.66
C GLY A 213 1.47 -5.31 14.17
N ARG A 214 2.73 -5.49 14.54
CA ARG A 214 3.19 -5.56 15.94
C ARG A 214 4.29 -4.55 16.19
N PRO A 215 4.00 -3.47 16.93
CA PRO A 215 4.95 -2.37 17.08
C PRO A 215 6.28 -2.82 17.70
N GLU A 216 7.38 -2.40 17.06
CA GLU A 216 8.76 -2.62 17.48
C GLU A 216 9.15 -4.09 17.74
N PHE A 217 8.45 -5.03 17.09
CA PHE A 217 8.70 -6.48 17.22
C PHE A 217 10.06 -6.89 16.66
N VAL A 218 10.48 -6.32 15.53
CA VAL A 218 11.75 -6.63 14.88
C VAL A 218 12.86 -5.81 15.52
N THR A 219 13.74 -6.49 16.24
CA THR A 219 14.91 -5.93 16.91
C THR A 219 16.21 -6.26 16.14
N ALA A 220 17.34 -5.68 16.50
CA ALA A 220 18.62 -5.85 15.79
C ALA A 220 19.05 -7.32 15.65
N ASP A 221 18.64 -8.18 16.56
CA ASP A 221 18.91 -9.62 16.53
C ASP A 221 18.07 -10.40 15.52
N TYR A 222 17.10 -9.77 14.84
CA TYR A 222 16.42 -10.33 13.65
C TYR A 222 17.10 -9.96 12.34
N VAL A 223 18.06 -9.05 12.34
CA VAL A 223 18.54 -8.39 11.12
C VAL A 223 19.99 -8.78 10.82
N LYS A 224 20.26 -9.16 9.58
CA LYS A 224 21.60 -9.37 9.04
C LYS A 224 22.33 -8.03 8.92
N GLU A 225 23.63 -8.01 9.17
CA GLU A 225 24.48 -6.85 8.92
C GLU A 225 24.42 -6.42 7.45
N GLY A 226 24.19 -5.14 7.20
CA GLY A 226 24.09 -4.58 5.86
C GLY A 226 22.75 -4.84 5.14
N ALA A 227 21.77 -5.46 5.80
CA ALA A 227 20.45 -5.73 5.18
C ALA A 227 19.71 -4.44 4.81
N VAL A 228 18.83 -4.55 3.82
CA VAL A 228 17.78 -3.56 3.51
C VAL A 228 16.55 -3.90 4.34
N VAL A 229 16.03 -2.96 5.14
CA VAL A 229 14.88 -3.20 6.02
C VAL A 229 13.72 -2.27 5.62
N ILE A 230 12.61 -2.87 5.25
CA ILE A 230 11.37 -2.17 4.89
C ILE A 230 10.33 -2.42 5.97
N ASP A 231 10.03 -1.39 6.74
CA ASP A 231 8.97 -1.42 7.73
C ASP A 231 7.66 -0.93 7.14
N VAL A 232 6.69 -1.83 7.01
CA VAL A 232 5.34 -1.54 6.51
C VAL A 232 4.36 -1.28 7.65
N GLY A 233 4.78 -1.63 8.88
CA GLY A 233 3.93 -1.52 10.07
C GLY A 233 3.52 -0.08 10.36
N ILE A 234 2.25 0.10 10.72
CA ILE A 234 1.70 1.36 11.23
C ILE A 234 0.76 1.03 12.38
N SER A 235 1.22 1.24 13.59
CA SER A 235 0.45 1.01 14.81
C SER A 235 0.34 2.28 15.64
N ARG A 236 -0.86 2.57 16.15
CA ARG A 236 -1.06 3.61 17.16
C ARG A 236 -0.76 3.02 18.54
N VAL A 237 0.19 3.59 19.24
CA VAL A 237 0.57 3.22 20.59
C VAL A 237 0.29 4.41 21.51
N GLU A 238 -0.33 4.18 22.65
CA GLU A 238 -0.59 5.24 23.63
C GLU A 238 0.71 5.93 24.03
N ASP A 239 0.71 7.25 24.01
CA ASP A 239 1.85 8.10 24.38
C ASP A 239 1.34 9.41 24.99
N ALA A 240 1.31 9.45 26.33
CA ALA A 240 0.87 10.62 27.08
C ALA A 240 1.74 11.88 26.87
N THR A 241 2.92 11.75 26.27
CA THR A 241 3.80 12.90 25.96
C THR A 241 3.38 13.63 24.69
N LYS A 242 2.55 13.00 23.84
CA LYS A 242 2.06 13.58 22.61
C LYS A 242 0.73 14.28 22.83
N LYS A 243 0.54 15.43 22.19
CA LYS A 243 -0.74 16.17 22.22
C LYS A 243 -1.93 15.35 21.70
N SER A 244 -1.68 14.39 20.79
CA SER A 244 -2.68 13.47 20.25
C SER A 244 -3.00 12.30 21.16
N GLY A 245 -2.27 12.11 22.28
CA GLY A 245 -2.39 10.95 23.16
C GLY A 245 -1.77 9.65 22.61
N PHE A 246 -1.20 9.66 21.41
CA PHE A 246 -0.59 8.48 20.80
C PHE A 246 0.63 8.81 19.93
N ALA A 247 1.51 7.82 19.77
CA ALA A 247 2.60 7.80 18.81
C ALA A 247 2.30 6.77 17.71
N ILE A 248 2.84 7.03 16.51
CA ILE A 248 2.85 6.05 15.42
C ILE A 248 4.14 5.26 15.50
N LYS A 249 4.05 3.94 15.56
CA LYS A 249 5.17 3.00 15.60
C LYS A 249 5.06 2.02 14.43
N GLY A 250 6.22 1.67 13.87
CA GLY A 250 6.35 0.58 12.92
C GLY A 250 6.52 -0.79 13.60
N ASP A 251 6.65 -1.82 12.78
CA ASP A 251 6.94 -3.18 13.25
C ASP A 251 8.41 -3.38 13.63
N VAL A 252 9.28 -2.46 13.19
CA VAL A 252 10.73 -2.49 13.43
C VAL A 252 11.10 -1.50 14.53
N ASN A 253 11.90 -1.95 15.49
CA ASN A 253 12.55 -1.04 16.45
C ASN A 253 13.65 -0.27 15.72
N PHE A 254 13.28 0.90 15.19
CA PHE A 254 14.13 1.70 14.32
C PHE A 254 15.49 2.01 14.92
N ASN A 255 15.52 2.46 16.17
CA ASN A 255 16.76 2.89 16.83
C ASN A 255 17.75 1.73 17.04
N ASP A 256 17.24 0.54 17.29
CA ASP A 256 18.02 -0.68 17.50
C ASP A 256 18.52 -1.27 16.17
N VAL A 257 17.68 -1.24 15.14
CA VAL A 257 17.93 -1.89 13.85
C VAL A 257 18.74 -1.03 12.88
N ALA A 258 18.49 0.28 12.84
CA ALA A 258 19.09 1.19 11.88
C ALA A 258 20.63 1.11 11.79
N PRO A 259 21.40 0.99 12.91
CA PRO A 259 22.86 0.90 12.84
C PRO A 259 23.38 -0.31 12.05
N LYS A 260 22.59 -1.40 11.94
CA LYS A 260 22.95 -2.64 11.22
C LYS A 260 22.61 -2.63 9.73
N THR A 261 21.82 -1.67 9.28
CA THR A 261 21.24 -1.70 7.93
C THR A 261 22.04 -0.91 6.91
N SER A 262 21.96 -1.31 5.63
CA SER A 262 22.37 -0.47 4.51
C SER A 262 21.30 0.57 4.21
N TYR A 263 20.03 0.13 4.15
CA TYR A 263 18.83 0.97 3.96
C TYR A 263 17.76 0.61 4.97
N ILE A 264 17.00 1.61 5.41
CA ILE A 264 15.85 1.41 6.30
C ILE A 264 14.76 2.46 6.05
N THR A 265 13.50 2.04 6.14
CA THR A 265 12.36 2.98 6.13
C THR A 265 12.07 3.50 7.53
N PRO A 266 11.80 4.81 7.70
CA PRO A 266 11.32 5.35 8.98
C PRO A 266 9.81 5.13 9.16
N VAL A 267 9.34 5.05 10.39
CA VAL A 267 7.92 5.12 10.73
C VAL A 267 7.73 6.13 11.87
N PRO A 268 6.95 7.20 11.65
CA PRO A 268 6.27 7.60 10.42
C PRO A 268 7.22 8.18 9.36
N GLY A 269 6.72 8.29 8.11
CA GLY A 269 7.47 8.93 7.02
C GLY A 269 8.05 7.98 5.98
N GLY A 270 7.80 6.68 6.12
CA GLY A 270 8.19 5.63 5.16
C GLY A 270 7.03 5.16 4.27
N VAL A 271 6.78 3.85 4.28
CA VAL A 271 5.86 3.14 3.37
C VAL A 271 4.43 3.69 3.40
N GLY A 272 3.91 4.13 4.55
CA GLY A 272 2.53 4.62 4.65
C GLY A 272 2.20 5.79 3.72
N LEU A 273 3.16 6.66 3.39
CA LEU A 273 2.97 7.74 2.42
C LEU A 273 2.95 7.22 0.98
N MET A 274 3.65 6.15 0.71
CA MET A 274 3.76 5.54 -0.61
C MET A 274 2.49 4.81 -1.05
N THR A 275 1.67 4.35 -0.10
CA THR A 275 0.37 3.74 -0.39
C THR A 275 -0.55 4.71 -1.15
N ILE A 276 -0.53 6.00 -0.77
CA ILE A 276 -1.29 7.03 -1.49
C ILE A 276 -0.77 7.17 -2.92
N CYS A 277 0.55 7.16 -3.12
CA CYS A 277 1.14 7.23 -4.47
C CYS A 277 0.71 6.05 -5.35
N GLY A 278 0.70 4.83 -4.79
CA GLY A 278 0.22 3.64 -5.51
C GLY A 278 -1.23 3.79 -5.97
N LEU A 279 -2.09 4.27 -5.08
CA LEU A 279 -3.49 4.53 -5.38
C LEU A 279 -3.67 5.58 -6.49
N LEU A 280 -2.95 6.70 -6.41
CA LEU A 280 -3.01 7.76 -7.43
C LEU A 280 -2.49 7.26 -8.78
N THR A 281 -1.41 6.49 -8.79
CA THR A 281 -0.86 5.89 -10.02
C THR A 281 -1.86 4.93 -10.65
N ASN A 282 -2.48 4.04 -9.88
CA ASN A 282 -3.50 3.11 -10.38
C ASN A 282 -4.73 3.86 -10.92
N THR A 283 -5.19 4.90 -10.23
CA THR A 283 -6.32 5.73 -10.67
C THR A 283 -6.00 6.42 -12.01
N PHE A 284 -4.79 6.91 -12.17
CA PHE A 284 -4.38 7.53 -13.44
C PHE A 284 -4.28 6.51 -14.57
N LYS A 285 -3.76 5.31 -14.31
CA LYS A 285 -3.78 4.20 -15.28
C LYS A 285 -5.20 3.80 -15.66
N ALA A 286 -6.13 3.82 -14.70
CA ALA A 286 -7.54 3.54 -14.96
C ALA A 286 -8.16 4.59 -15.89
N ALA A 287 -7.94 5.89 -15.62
CA ALA A 287 -8.42 6.98 -16.47
C ALA A 287 -7.89 6.90 -17.91
N ARG A 288 -6.66 6.42 -18.10
CA ARG A 288 -6.04 6.21 -19.41
C ARG A 288 -6.33 4.84 -20.03
N LYS A 289 -7.08 3.98 -19.33
CA LYS A 289 -7.42 2.60 -19.75
C LYS A 289 -6.20 1.73 -20.07
N GLU A 290 -5.09 1.90 -19.35
CA GLU A 290 -3.84 1.18 -19.62
C GLU A 290 -3.90 -0.30 -19.28
N ILE A 291 -4.73 -0.69 -18.31
CA ILE A 291 -4.82 -2.08 -17.82
C ILE A 291 -5.97 -2.82 -18.51
N TYR A 292 -7.11 -2.16 -18.66
CA TYR A 292 -8.36 -2.72 -19.19
C TYR A 292 -8.87 -1.80 -20.32
N GLY A 293 -8.20 -1.85 -21.44
CA GLY A 293 -8.55 -1.10 -22.65
C GLY A 293 -9.71 -1.71 -23.43
#